data_bc4a1579636a1518bc1d5a2a57bdc1c7
#
_entry.id   bc4a1579636a1518bc1d5a2a57bdc1c7
#
_cell.length_a   1.000
_cell.length_b   1.000
_cell.length_c   1.000
_cell.angle_alpha   90.00
_cell.angle_beta   90.00
_cell.angle_gamma   90.00
#
_symmetry.space_group_name_H-M   'P 1'
#
loop_
_entity.id
_entity.type
_entity.pdbx_description
1 polymer ?
#
loop_
_entity_poly.entity_id
_entity_poly.type
_entity_poly.pdbx_seq_one_letter_code
_entity_poly.pdbx_strand_id
1 'polypeptide(L)'
;MKYCVVAVLAIALAAALAASPAQSPVDENFEHGVPPGWATEGLGPQPDKGRVEDARETGGNHFLRISTDGSFYSFGIDTPFDPEQYPLLSWRWRVDRMPQRADISTRSGDDAAARLFVVFRDAADPSIKRKLEYVWDTTHAVGSIIPDPYSPDTMKAIVLESGSVKLGQWVSEKVHLVSDYQRAFATKPGKVKTIAFASNSEETHSSTVADFDDLQINRK
;
A
#
# COMPACT_ATOMS: atom_id res chain seq x y z
N MET A 1 -64.41 -4.69 -52.15
CA MET A 1 -63.81 -4.09 -50.97
C MET A 1 -62.55 -4.89 -50.65
N LYS A 2 -61.37 -4.28 -50.90
CA LYS A 2 -60.03 -4.92 -50.65
C LYS A 2 -59.46 -4.31 -49.36
N TYR A 3 -59.27 -5.10 -48.32
CA TYR A 3 -58.64 -4.69 -47.08
C TYR A 3 -57.13 -4.83 -47.22
N CYS A 4 -56.42 -3.70 -47.11
CA CYS A 4 -54.95 -3.65 -47.05
C CYS A 4 -54.56 -3.80 -45.61
N VAL A 5 -53.84 -4.88 -45.27
CA VAL A 5 -53.27 -5.09 -43.93
C VAL A 5 -51.87 -4.48 -43.92
N VAL A 6 -51.69 -3.40 -43.15
CA VAL A 6 -50.37 -2.79 -42.92
C VAL A 6 -49.72 -3.50 -41.71
N ALA A 7 -48.66 -4.25 -41.98
CA ALA A 7 -47.84 -4.82 -40.94
C ALA A 7 -46.88 -3.75 -40.37
N VAL A 8 -47.04 -3.39 -39.11
CA VAL A 8 -46.10 -2.52 -38.38
C VAL A 8 -44.99 -3.37 -37.80
N LEU A 9 -43.79 -3.20 -38.35
CA LEU A 9 -42.57 -3.85 -37.86
C LEU A 9 -42.02 -3.03 -36.68
N ALA A 10 -42.17 -3.55 -35.46
CA ALA A 10 -41.56 -2.94 -34.28
C ALA A 10 -40.08 -3.36 -34.17
N ILE A 11 -39.17 -2.42 -34.45
CA ILE A 11 -37.73 -2.61 -34.24
C ILE A 11 -37.45 -2.35 -32.76
N ALA A 12 -37.18 -3.41 -32.01
CA ALA A 12 -36.71 -3.32 -30.64
C ALA A 12 -35.22 -2.94 -30.65
N LEU A 13 -34.91 -1.70 -30.29
CA LEU A 13 -33.55 -1.21 -30.11
C LEU A 13 -33.05 -1.71 -28.75
N ALA A 14 -32.25 -2.81 -28.71
CA ALA A 14 -31.57 -3.26 -27.52
C ALA A 14 -30.40 -2.32 -27.23
N ALA A 15 -30.59 -1.36 -26.33
CA ALA A 15 -29.50 -0.57 -25.78
C ALA A 15 -28.58 -1.49 -24.93
N ALA A 16 -27.41 -1.81 -25.46
CA ALA A 16 -26.36 -2.44 -24.67
C ALA A 16 -25.92 -1.43 -23.59
N LEU A 17 -26.29 -1.66 -22.34
CA LEU A 17 -25.71 -0.99 -21.21
C LEU A 17 -24.22 -1.38 -21.16
N ALA A 18 -23.34 -0.51 -21.64
CA ALA A 18 -21.91 -0.62 -21.39
C ALA A 18 -21.73 -0.52 -19.87
N ALA A 19 -21.31 -1.60 -19.24
CA ALA A 19 -20.91 -1.58 -17.84
C ALA A 19 -19.78 -0.56 -17.68
N SER A 20 -20.00 0.45 -16.85
CA SER A 20 -18.91 1.38 -16.48
C SER A 20 -17.71 0.58 -16.01
N PRO A 21 -16.48 0.92 -16.41
CA PRO A 21 -15.30 0.26 -15.90
C PRO A 21 -15.36 0.35 -14.37
N ALA A 22 -15.23 -0.80 -13.69
CA ALA A 22 -15.24 -0.80 -12.24
C ALA A 22 -14.07 0.05 -11.75
N GLN A 23 -14.40 1.05 -10.93
CA GLN A 23 -13.46 2.01 -10.39
C GLN A 23 -12.36 1.30 -9.59
N SER A 24 -11.13 1.83 -9.64
CA SER A 24 -10.02 1.39 -8.78
C SER A 24 -10.43 1.43 -7.31
N PRO A 25 -10.08 0.42 -6.50
CA PRO A 25 -10.30 0.48 -5.06
C PRO A 25 -9.58 1.65 -4.37
N VAL A 26 -8.42 2.04 -4.86
CA VAL A 26 -7.68 3.24 -4.44
C VAL A 26 -6.98 3.85 -5.66
N ASP A 27 -7.10 5.16 -5.80
CA ASP A 27 -6.37 5.99 -6.76
C ASP A 27 -6.12 7.33 -6.06
N GLU A 28 -4.95 7.46 -5.43
CA GLU A 28 -4.66 8.55 -4.49
C GLU A 28 -3.28 9.14 -4.76
N ASN A 29 -3.25 10.43 -5.06
CA ASN A 29 -2.05 11.22 -5.33
C ASN A 29 -1.86 12.39 -4.36
N PHE A 30 -2.67 12.49 -3.33
CA PHE A 30 -2.61 13.52 -2.29
C PHE A 30 -2.65 14.98 -2.75
N GLU A 31 -2.89 15.27 -4.04
CA GLU A 31 -2.90 16.63 -4.59
C GLU A 31 -3.99 17.54 -3.98
N HIS A 32 -5.00 16.95 -3.35
CA HIS A 32 -6.09 17.65 -2.67
C HIS A 32 -6.03 17.53 -1.15
N GLY A 33 -4.85 17.19 -0.62
CA GLY A 33 -4.63 16.88 0.80
C GLY A 33 -5.02 15.45 1.15
N VAL A 34 -5.05 15.15 2.44
CA VAL A 34 -5.41 13.82 2.93
C VAL A 34 -6.90 13.55 2.73
N PRO A 35 -7.28 12.50 1.96
CA PRO A 35 -8.68 12.24 1.69
C PRO A 35 -9.41 11.62 2.88
N PRO A 36 -10.75 11.72 2.92
CA PRO A 36 -11.56 11.09 3.96
C PRO A 36 -11.32 9.57 4.06
N GLY A 37 -11.34 9.05 5.28
CA GLY A 37 -11.17 7.63 5.57
C GLY A 37 -9.73 7.18 5.81
N TRP A 38 -8.75 8.02 5.49
CA TRP A 38 -7.37 7.81 5.90
C TRP A 38 -7.18 8.17 7.37
N ALA A 39 -6.50 7.32 8.11
CA ALA A 39 -6.27 7.52 9.53
C ALA A 39 -4.93 6.91 9.98
N THR A 40 -4.42 7.42 11.09
CA THR A 40 -3.30 6.78 11.78
C THR A 40 -3.77 5.48 12.42
N GLU A 41 -3.08 4.39 12.13
CA GLU A 41 -3.25 3.12 12.83
C GLU A 41 -2.09 2.95 13.83
N GLY A 42 -2.38 2.39 15.00
CA GLY A 42 -1.36 2.05 16.00
C GLY A 42 -1.46 2.84 17.29
N LEU A 43 -0.35 2.92 18.01
CA LEU A 43 -0.22 3.73 19.23
C LEU A 43 -0.57 5.17 18.87
N GLY A 44 -1.55 5.74 19.54
CA GLY A 44 -2.10 7.07 19.24
C GLY A 44 -1.02 8.14 19.00
N PRO A 45 -1.36 9.28 18.42
CA PRO A 45 -0.38 10.25 17.97
C PRO A 45 0.54 10.68 19.12
N GLN A 46 1.85 10.52 18.88
CA GLN A 46 2.91 11.06 19.73
C GLN A 46 3.54 12.24 18.98
N PRO A 47 2.90 13.42 19.01
CA PRO A 47 3.25 14.53 18.12
C PRO A 47 4.66 15.10 18.35
N ASP A 48 5.23 14.84 19.51
CA ASP A 48 6.61 15.16 19.88
C ASP A 48 7.65 14.17 19.36
N LYS A 49 7.22 12.99 18.91
CA LYS A 49 8.11 11.92 18.42
C LYS A 49 7.96 11.60 16.94
N GLY A 50 7.01 12.22 16.27
CA GLY A 50 6.82 12.03 14.84
C GLY A 50 5.46 12.53 14.38
N ARG A 51 5.23 12.51 13.07
CA ARG A 51 4.00 13.01 12.47
C ARG A 51 3.76 12.46 11.08
N VAL A 52 2.50 12.56 10.69
CA VAL A 52 2.04 12.42 9.31
C VAL A 52 1.58 13.80 8.84
N GLU A 53 2.04 14.25 7.71
CA GLU A 53 1.70 15.58 7.17
C GLU A 53 1.46 15.54 5.66
N ASP A 54 0.56 16.39 5.19
CA ASP A 54 0.45 16.79 3.79
C ASP A 54 1.62 17.72 3.50
N ALA A 55 2.58 17.24 2.72
CA ALA A 55 3.79 17.99 2.37
C ALA A 55 3.73 18.41 0.90
N ARG A 56 4.53 19.43 0.54
CA ARG A 56 4.52 20.02 -0.80
C ARG A 56 5.92 20.31 -1.32
N GLU A 57 6.18 19.95 -2.56
CA GLU A 57 7.40 20.34 -3.26
C GLU A 57 7.34 21.73 -3.89
N THR A 58 8.52 22.30 -4.13
CA THR A 58 8.67 23.44 -5.02
C THR A 58 8.25 23.02 -6.44
N GLY A 59 7.13 23.50 -6.92
CA GLY A 59 6.55 23.04 -8.19
C GLY A 59 5.10 22.55 -8.03
N GLY A 60 4.69 22.33 -6.80
CA GLY A 60 3.29 22.19 -6.45
C GLY A 60 2.81 20.78 -6.17
N ASN A 61 3.59 19.74 -6.43
CA ASN A 61 3.22 18.35 -6.09
C ASN A 61 3.02 18.19 -4.59
N HIS A 62 1.86 17.66 -4.19
CA HIS A 62 1.56 17.28 -2.81
C HIS A 62 1.83 15.80 -2.61
N PHE A 63 2.21 15.42 -1.41
CA PHE A 63 2.48 14.04 -1.03
C PHE A 63 2.36 13.84 0.47
N LEU A 64 2.21 12.60 0.88
CA LEU A 64 2.17 12.24 2.29
C LEU A 64 3.59 12.11 2.83
N ARG A 65 3.97 12.89 3.86
CA ARG A 65 5.23 12.72 4.59
C ARG A 65 5.00 12.08 5.94
N ILE A 66 5.79 11.05 6.26
CA ILE A 66 5.85 10.44 7.58
C ILE A 66 7.26 10.64 8.14
N SER A 67 7.32 11.28 9.32
CA SER A 67 8.57 11.51 10.05
C SER A 67 8.47 10.86 11.42
N THR A 68 9.54 10.20 11.89
CA THR A 68 9.60 9.57 13.22
C THR A 68 10.89 9.92 13.94
N ASP A 69 10.85 9.90 15.28
CA ASP A 69 11.98 10.06 16.17
C ASP A 69 11.79 9.12 17.37
N GLY A 70 12.44 7.96 17.34
CA GLY A 70 12.26 6.89 18.32
C GLY A 70 10.79 6.43 18.43
N SER A 71 10.07 6.34 17.31
CA SER A 71 8.64 6.05 17.29
C SER A 71 8.21 5.31 16.02
N PHE A 72 6.98 4.80 16.03
CA PHE A 72 6.30 4.19 14.90
C PHE A 72 5.08 5.00 14.49
N TYR A 73 4.92 5.26 13.20
CA TYR A 73 3.72 5.84 12.61
C TYR A 73 3.28 5.06 11.39
N SER A 74 1.99 4.72 11.35
CA SER A 74 1.35 4.22 10.14
C SER A 74 0.14 5.07 9.80
N PHE A 75 -0.13 5.20 8.51
CA PHE A 75 -1.23 5.98 7.98
C PHE A 75 -1.85 5.26 6.79
N GLY A 76 -3.13 4.92 6.87
CA GLY A 76 -3.75 4.03 5.91
C GLY A 76 -5.26 4.15 5.82
N ILE A 77 -5.82 3.28 4.99
CA ILE A 77 -7.25 3.20 4.72
C ILE A 77 -7.74 1.76 4.72
N ASP A 78 -8.90 1.52 5.34
CA ASP A 78 -9.65 0.29 5.16
C ASP A 78 -10.33 0.32 3.79
N THR A 79 -9.85 -0.52 2.88
CA THR A 79 -10.34 -0.63 1.51
C THR A 79 -10.47 -2.09 1.11
N PRO A 80 -11.61 -2.74 1.41
CA PRO A 80 -11.80 -4.14 1.10
C PRO A 80 -11.88 -4.39 -0.41
N PHE A 81 -10.99 -5.25 -0.95
CA PHE A 81 -11.06 -5.69 -2.34
C PHE A 81 -10.51 -7.11 -2.54
N ASP A 82 -10.81 -7.68 -3.70
CA ASP A 82 -10.32 -8.98 -4.13
C ASP A 82 -9.02 -8.82 -4.93
N PRO A 83 -7.87 -9.29 -4.42
CA PRO A 83 -6.59 -9.16 -5.12
C PRO A 83 -6.52 -10.00 -6.42
N GLU A 84 -7.38 -11.00 -6.60
CA GLU A 84 -7.49 -11.73 -7.87
C GLU A 84 -8.09 -10.83 -8.98
N GLN A 85 -8.96 -9.89 -8.63
CA GLN A 85 -9.55 -8.90 -9.56
C GLN A 85 -8.67 -7.67 -9.74
N TYR A 86 -7.97 -7.26 -8.70
CA TYR A 86 -7.12 -6.08 -8.64
C TYR A 86 -5.72 -6.45 -8.13
N PRO A 87 -4.93 -7.17 -8.95
CA PRO A 87 -3.65 -7.70 -8.50
C PRO A 87 -2.50 -6.70 -8.53
N LEU A 88 -2.65 -5.58 -9.22
CA LEU A 88 -1.56 -4.63 -9.43
C LEU A 88 -1.65 -3.49 -8.42
N LEU A 89 -0.61 -3.34 -7.62
CA LEU A 89 -0.43 -2.24 -6.69
C LEU A 89 0.79 -1.43 -7.15
N SER A 90 0.65 -0.12 -7.26
CA SER A 90 1.74 0.79 -7.59
C SER A 90 1.70 2.04 -6.71
N TRP A 91 2.85 2.60 -6.43
CA TRP A 91 3.06 3.86 -5.71
C TRP A 91 4.42 4.42 -6.05
N ARG A 92 4.72 5.61 -5.56
CA ARG A 92 6.10 6.09 -5.46
C ARG A 92 6.41 6.49 -4.03
N TRP A 93 7.65 6.36 -3.66
CA TRP A 93 8.19 6.77 -2.38
C TRP A 93 9.54 7.44 -2.52
N ARG A 94 9.90 8.21 -1.51
CA ARG A 94 11.21 8.81 -1.36
C ARG A 94 11.62 8.71 0.09
N VAL A 95 12.86 8.33 0.35
CA VAL A 95 13.42 8.32 1.69
C VAL A 95 14.48 9.42 1.78
N ASP A 96 14.28 10.38 2.68
CA ASP A 96 15.23 11.45 2.94
C ASP A 96 16.15 11.09 4.13
N ARG A 97 15.67 10.27 5.08
CA ARG A 97 16.45 9.80 6.22
C ARG A 97 16.12 8.36 6.59
N MET A 98 17.16 7.54 6.66
CA MET A 98 17.07 6.14 7.10
C MET A 98 17.34 5.98 8.59
N PRO A 99 16.76 4.95 9.24
CA PRO A 99 17.13 4.58 10.60
C PRO A 99 18.59 4.11 10.65
N GLN A 100 19.25 4.37 11.77
CA GLN A 100 20.63 3.94 11.96
C GLN A 100 20.67 2.53 12.54
N ARG A 101 21.56 1.68 12.01
CA ARG A 101 21.78 0.31 12.52
C ARG A 101 20.53 -0.58 12.50
N ALA A 102 19.58 -0.30 11.64
CA ALA A 102 18.38 -1.10 11.48
C ALA A 102 18.69 -2.45 10.80
N ASP A 103 17.99 -3.47 11.26
CA ASP A 103 17.98 -4.82 10.70
C ASP A 103 16.59 -5.42 10.96
N ILE A 104 15.72 -5.37 9.96
CA ILE A 104 14.32 -5.81 10.06
C ILE A 104 14.14 -7.31 10.35
N SER A 105 15.20 -8.09 10.31
CA SER A 105 15.19 -9.51 10.71
C SER A 105 15.30 -9.73 12.21
N THR A 106 15.60 -8.68 12.99
CA THR A 106 15.81 -8.74 14.44
C THR A 106 14.85 -7.81 15.18
N ARG A 107 14.42 -8.20 16.38
CA ARG A 107 13.52 -7.35 17.19
C ARG A 107 14.11 -6.01 17.56
N SER A 108 15.40 -5.97 17.90
CA SER A 108 16.08 -4.74 18.30
C SER A 108 16.48 -3.82 17.15
N GLY A 109 16.21 -4.23 15.94
CA GLY A 109 16.54 -3.47 14.73
C GLY A 109 15.38 -3.38 13.74
N ASP A 110 14.16 -3.78 14.12
CA ASP A 110 12.99 -3.79 13.23
C ASP A 110 12.49 -2.39 12.90
N ASP A 111 13.38 -1.58 12.32
CA ASP A 111 13.09 -0.24 11.83
C ASP A 111 13.30 -0.13 10.33
N ALA A 112 12.44 0.63 9.68
CA ALA A 112 12.59 1.00 8.27
C ALA A 112 11.99 2.38 8.00
N ALA A 113 12.64 3.14 7.14
CA ALA A 113 12.20 4.49 6.80
C ALA A 113 10.87 4.49 6.04
N ALA A 114 10.69 3.56 5.11
CA ALA A 114 9.47 3.48 4.32
C ALA A 114 8.97 2.03 4.26
N ARG A 115 7.71 1.85 4.64
CA ARG A 115 6.96 0.59 4.54
C ARG A 115 5.61 0.85 3.88
N LEU A 116 5.16 -0.09 3.07
CA LEU A 116 3.76 -0.17 2.64
C LEU A 116 3.21 -1.51 3.10
N PHE A 117 2.21 -1.47 3.96
CA PHE A 117 1.51 -2.65 4.46
C PHE A 117 0.29 -2.96 3.61
N VAL A 118 0.11 -4.24 3.30
CA VAL A 118 -1.13 -4.78 2.75
C VAL A 118 -1.62 -5.86 3.71
N VAL A 119 -2.76 -5.62 4.34
CA VAL A 119 -3.37 -6.54 5.29
C VAL A 119 -4.40 -7.38 4.58
N PHE A 120 -4.19 -8.69 4.56
CA PHE A 120 -5.09 -9.67 4.00
C PHE A 120 -5.86 -10.39 5.12
N ARG A 121 -7.08 -10.82 4.83
CA ARG A 121 -7.70 -11.92 5.57
C ARG A 121 -7.16 -13.23 5.01
N ASP A 122 -6.95 -14.23 5.86
CA ASP A 122 -6.60 -15.56 5.37
C ASP A 122 -7.77 -16.16 4.56
N ALA A 123 -7.47 -16.88 3.48
CA ALA A 123 -8.50 -17.43 2.60
C ALA A 123 -9.26 -18.61 3.24
N ALA A 124 -8.58 -19.39 4.09
CA ALA A 124 -9.16 -20.54 4.77
C ALA A 124 -9.85 -20.16 6.10
N ASP A 125 -9.27 -19.18 6.82
CA ASP A 125 -9.82 -18.64 8.07
C ASP A 125 -9.78 -17.11 8.08
N PRO A 126 -10.88 -16.43 7.74
CA PRO A 126 -10.93 -14.96 7.69
C PRO A 126 -10.73 -14.26 9.05
N SER A 127 -10.70 -14.98 10.18
CA SER A 127 -10.31 -14.42 11.48
C SER A 127 -8.81 -14.13 11.56
N ILE A 128 -8.01 -14.89 10.81
CA ILE A 128 -6.56 -14.69 10.72
C ILE A 128 -6.27 -13.55 9.75
N LYS A 129 -5.44 -12.62 10.20
CA LYS A 129 -4.89 -11.55 9.36
C LYS A 129 -3.45 -11.90 9.00
N ARG A 130 -3.09 -11.75 7.72
CA ARG A 130 -1.70 -11.81 7.26
C ARG A 130 -1.31 -10.47 6.71
N LYS A 131 -0.12 -10.02 7.04
CA LYS A 131 0.41 -8.74 6.61
C LYS A 131 1.60 -8.98 5.68
N LEU A 132 1.51 -8.47 4.47
CA LEU A 132 2.62 -8.36 3.54
C LEU A 132 3.12 -6.92 3.58
N GLU A 133 4.43 -6.76 3.78
CA GLU A 133 5.09 -5.46 3.72
C GLU A 133 5.93 -5.35 2.47
N TYR A 134 5.92 -4.18 1.87
CA TYR A 134 6.97 -3.75 0.94
C TYR A 134 7.83 -2.73 1.67
N VAL A 135 9.14 -2.91 1.61
CA VAL A 135 10.05 -2.13 2.48
C VAL A 135 11.23 -1.56 1.71
N TRP A 136 11.58 -0.32 2.05
CA TRP A 136 12.91 0.23 1.77
C TRP A 136 13.79 -0.10 2.95
N ASP A 137 14.63 -1.11 2.79
CA ASP A 137 15.46 -1.68 3.86
C ASP A 137 16.83 -1.01 3.96
N THR A 138 17.52 -1.24 5.06
CA THR A 138 18.86 -0.68 5.30
C THR A 138 19.95 -1.55 4.70
N THR A 139 19.84 -2.88 4.80
CA THR A 139 20.97 -3.81 4.56
C THR A 139 20.64 -5.04 3.72
N HIS A 140 19.39 -5.53 3.75
CA HIS A 140 19.03 -6.74 3.01
C HIS A 140 18.93 -6.49 1.52
N ALA A 141 19.25 -7.50 0.73
CA ALA A 141 19.20 -7.40 -0.72
C ALA A 141 17.77 -7.23 -1.26
N VAL A 142 17.62 -6.45 -2.30
CA VAL A 142 16.35 -6.32 -3.04
C VAL A 142 15.85 -7.69 -3.49
N GLY A 143 14.55 -7.94 -3.31
CA GLY A 143 13.88 -9.20 -3.59
C GLY A 143 13.88 -10.20 -2.42
N SER A 144 14.61 -9.93 -1.34
CA SER A 144 14.60 -10.76 -0.12
C SER A 144 13.21 -10.76 0.52
N ILE A 145 12.81 -11.90 1.09
CA ILE A 145 11.60 -12.06 1.89
C ILE A 145 12.05 -12.30 3.33
N ILE A 146 11.73 -11.37 4.20
CA ILE A 146 12.17 -11.36 5.60
C ILE A 146 10.93 -11.62 6.48
N PRO A 147 10.90 -12.70 7.27
CA PRO A 147 9.86 -12.91 8.28
C PRO A 147 9.95 -11.84 9.36
N ASP A 148 8.82 -11.30 9.75
CA ASP A 148 8.74 -10.35 10.88
C ASP A 148 9.24 -10.99 12.17
N PRO A 149 10.10 -10.33 12.95
CA PRO A 149 10.72 -10.95 14.14
C PRO A 149 9.76 -11.14 15.32
N TYR A 150 8.58 -10.53 15.29
CA TYR A 150 7.53 -10.67 16.30
C TYR A 150 6.42 -11.63 15.88
N SER A 151 6.13 -11.71 14.57
CA SER A 151 4.99 -12.45 14.01
C SER A 151 5.35 -13.18 12.71
N PRO A 152 6.38 -14.05 12.69
CA PRO A 152 6.99 -14.59 11.46
C PRO A 152 6.02 -15.42 10.59
N ASP A 153 4.97 -15.98 11.17
CA ASP A 153 4.00 -16.82 10.46
C ASP A 153 2.92 -15.99 9.74
N THR A 154 2.67 -14.76 10.23
CA THR A 154 1.57 -13.92 9.76
C THR A 154 2.00 -12.59 9.16
N MET A 155 3.28 -12.23 9.27
CA MET A 155 3.83 -10.99 8.74
C MET A 155 5.19 -11.23 8.09
N LYS A 156 5.34 -10.74 6.85
CA LYS A 156 6.59 -10.86 6.08
C LYS A 156 6.82 -9.62 5.24
N ALA A 157 8.07 -9.18 5.18
CA ALA A 157 8.52 -8.08 4.35
C ALA A 157 9.14 -8.58 3.03
N ILE A 158 8.89 -7.86 1.94
CA ILE A 158 9.61 -7.97 0.67
C ILE A 158 10.41 -6.69 0.49
N VAL A 159 11.72 -6.83 0.38
CA VAL A 159 12.62 -5.70 0.15
C VAL A 159 12.52 -5.25 -1.31
N LEU A 160 12.07 -4.02 -1.55
CA LEU A 160 12.01 -3.43 -2.90
C LEU A 160 13.17 -2.48 -3.15
N GLU A 161 13.58 -1.72 -2.14
CA GLU A 161 14.74 -0.85 -2.18
C GLU A 161 15.65 -1.13 -0.98
N SER A 162 16.95 -0.87 -1.13
CA SER A 162 17.93 -1.15 -0.08
C SER A 162 19.05 -0.13 -0.05
N GLY A 163 19.44 0.27 1.16
CA GLY A 163 20.54 1.16 1.41
C GLY A 163 20.28 2.62 1.01
N SER A 164 21.36 3.41 0.95
CA SER A 164 21.30 4.87 0.88
C SER A 164 21.53 5.47 -0.51
N VAL A 165 21.75 4.65 -1.54
CA VAL A 165 22.15 5.13 -2.88
C VAL A 165 21.10 6.02 -3.54
N LYS A 166 19.83 5.76 -3.28
CA LYS A 166 18.71 6.50 -3.87
C LYS A 166 18.05 7.50 -2.91
N LEU A 167 18.69 7.83 -1.78
CA LEU A 167 18.13 8.83 -0.85
C LEU A 167 17.84 10.16 -1.55
N GLY A 168 16.73 10.78 -1.18
CA GLY A 168 16.23 12.03 -1.76
C GLY A 168 15.64 11.89 -3.17
N GLN A 169 15.57 10.69 -3.74
CA GLN A 169 15.01 10.45 -5.08
C GLN A 169 13.65 9.76 -4.97
N TRP A 170 12.69 10.21 -5.78
CA TRP A 170 11.44 9.48 -5.97
C TRP A 170 11.71 8.18 -6.72
N VAL A 171 11.24 7.07 -6.16
CA VAL A 171 11.29 5.75 -6.76
C VAL A 171 9.86 5.24 -6.92
N SER A 172 9.52 4.80 -8.13
CA SER A 172 8.21 4.23 -8.43
C SER A 172 8.27 2.71 -8.34
N GLU A 173 7.31 2.15 -7.64
CA GLU A 173 7.16 0.72 -7.46
C GLU A 173 5.89 0.20 -8.14
N LYS A 174 5.96 -1.03 -8.59
CA LYS A 174 4.82 -1.78 -9.10
C LYS A 174 4.97 -3.25 -8.76
N VAL A 175 3.98 -3.79 -8.07
CA VAL A 175 4.00 -5.17 -7.56
C VAL A 175 2.74 -5.94 -7.95
N HIS A 176 2.80 -7.26 -7.85
CA HIS A 176 1.66 -8.15 -8.11
C HIS A 176 1.26 -8.87 -6.82
N LEU A 177 0.24 -8.38 -6.14
CA LEU A 177 -0.18 -8.79 -4.80
C LEU A 177 -0.33 -10.31 -4.63
N VAL A 178 -0.98 -10.99 -5.59
CA VAL A 178 -1.22 -12.44 -5.50
C VAL A 178 0.09 -13.22 -5.57
N SER A 179 0.97 -12.87 -6.53
CA SER A 179 2.26 -13.55 -6.70
C SER A 179 3.16 -13.35 -5.49
N ASP A 180 3.22 -12.13 -4.99
CA ASP A 180 4.06 -11.79 -3.84
C ASP A 180 3.57 -12.43 -2.55
N TYR A 181 2.25 -12.44 -2.34
CA TYR A 181 1.67 -13.15 -1.22
C TYR A 181 1.97 -14.65 -1.26
N GLN A 182 1.83 -15.30 -2.45
CA GLN A 182 2.15 -16.71 -2.64
C GLN A 182 3.63 -17.01 -2.39
N ARG A 183 4.53 -16.14 -2.85
CA ARG A 183 5.98 -16.26 -2.56
C ARG A 183 6.26 -16.15 -1.06
N ALA A 184 5.59 -15.23 -0.37
CA ALA A 184 5.80 -14.98 1.05
C ALA A 184 5.20 -16.08 1.94
N PHE A 185 3.97 -16.50 1.67
CA PHE A 185 3.20 -17.36 2.59
C PHE A 185 2.94 -18.78 2.09
N ALA A 186 3.34 -19.11 0.86
CA ALA A 186 3.12 -20.42 0.21
C ALA A 186 1.64 -20.84 0.14
N THR A 187 0.71 -19.89 0.17
CA THR A 187 -0.75 -20.11 0.10
C THR A 187 -1.41 -19.00 -0.72
N LYS A 188 -2.69 -19.17 -1.06
CA LYS A 188 -3.46 -18.14 -1.76
C LYS A 188 -3.88 -17.02 -0.81
N PRO A 189 -3.87 -15.75 -1.25
CA PRO A 189 -4.42 -14.65 -0.45
C PRO A 189 -5.94 -14.77 -0.33
N GLY A 190 -6.48 -14.29 0.79
CA GLY A 190 -7.88 -13.89 0.86
C GLY A 190 -8.04 -12.44 0.42
N LYS A 191 -9.17 -11.82 0.77
CA LYS A 191 -9.42 -10.40 0.44
C LYS A 191 -8.47 -9.48 1.19
N VAL A 192 -8.01 -8.44 0.53
CA VAL A 192 -7.36 -7.31 1.20
C VAL A 192 -8.38 -6.62 2.10
N LYS A 193 -7.93 -6.13 3.24
CA LYS A 193 -8.72 -5.32 4.17
C LYS A 193 -8.21 -3.88 4.22
N THR A 194 -6.90 -3.71 4.41
CA THR A 194 -6.28 -2.41 4.70
C THR A 194 -5.02 -2.25 3.86
N ILE A 195 -4.74 -1.03 3.45
CA ILE A 195 -3.43 -0.60 2.94
C ILE A 195 -2.97 0.58 3.80
N ALA A 196 -1.69 0.58 4.20
CA ALA A 196 -1.11 1.65 4.98
C ALA A 196 0.35 1.91 4.63
N PHE A 197 0.74 3.16 4.56
CA PHE A 197 2.12 3.59 4.61
C PHE A 197 2.60 3.65 6.06
N ALA A 198 3.88 3.39 6.29
CA ALA A 198 4.45 3.50 7.62
C ALA A 198 5.93 3.86 7.57
N SER A 199 6.39 4.36 8.70
CA SER A 199 7.80 4.61 9.00
C SER A 199 8.04 4.33 10.48
N ASN A 200 9.19 3.72 10.79
CA ASN A 200 9.56 3.51 12.20
C ASN A 200 11.06 3.65 12.46
N SER A 201 11.36 4.07 13.66
CA SER A 201 12.68 4.28 14.24
C SER A 201 12.70 3.96 15.73
N GLU A 202 11.70 3.17 16.17
CA GLU A 202 11.40 2.89 17.58
C GLU A 202 12.48 2.02 18.22
N GLU A 203 12.86 0.94 17.55
CA GLU A 203 13.78 -0.07 18.10
C GLU A 203 15.22 0.42 18.14
N THR A 204 15.65 1.20 17.16
CA THR A 204 17.01 1.74 17.09
C THR A 204 17.16 3.10 17.77
N HIS A 205 16.05 3.69 18.27
CA HIS A 205 16.03 5.03 18.86
C HIS A 205 16.66 6.09 17.94
N SER A 206 16.39 5.97 16.64
CA SER A 206 16.89 6.87 15.59
C SER A 206 15.76 7.75 15.05
N SER A 207 15.93 8.32 13.86
CA SER A 207 14.89 9.10 13.20
C SER A 207 14.81 8.78 11.72
N THR A 208 13.60 8.87 11.17
CA THR A 208 13.32 8.61 9.75
C THR A 208 12.54 9.76 9.13
N VAL A 209 12.64 9.89 7.81
CA VAL A 209 11.78 10.75 6.98
C VAL A 209 11.52 10.02 5.69
N ALA A 210 10.25 9.76 5.40
CA ALA A 210 9.82 9.15 4.14
C ALA A 210 8.58 9.85 3.59
N ASP A 211 8.52 9.91 2.27
CA ASP A 211 7.43 10.48 1.48
C ASP A 211 6.77 9.40 0.64
N PHE A 212 5.45 9.51 0.46
CA PHE A 212 4.64 8.55 -0.29
C PHE A 212 3.64 9.28 -1.18
N ASP A 213 3.43 8.73 -2.39
CA ASP A 213 2.57 9.36 -3.39
C ASP A 213 2.10 8.36 -4.45
N ASP A 214 1.15 8.77 -5.30
CA ASP A 214 0.67 8.04 -6.47
C ASP A 214 0.24 6.58 -6.18
N LEU A 215 -0.47 6.35 -5.07
CA LEU A 215 -0.96 5.02 -4.72
C LEU A 215 -2.12 4.60 -5.61
N GLN A 216 -1.96 3.51 -6.34
CA GLN A 216 -2.98 2.98 -7.24
C GLN A 216 -3.14 1.48 -7.11
N ILE A 217 -4.39 1.01 -7.18
CA ILE A 217 -4.75 -0.39 -7.25
C ILE A 217 -5.48 -0.63 -8.57
N ASN A 218 -4.90 -1.47 -9.42
CA ASN A 218 -5.37 -1.65 -10.77
C ASN A 218 -5.71 -3.11 -11.10
N ARG A 219 -6.57 -3.26 -12.08
CA ARG A 219 -6.78 -4.53 -12.79
C ARG A 219 -5.57 -4.84 -13.67
N LYS A 220 -5.50 -6.08 -14.13
CA LYS A 220 -4.54 -6.48 -15.19
C LYS A 220 -4.78 -5.71 -16.47
#